data_cd4e3d7635d82725b097a476d8a59c30
#
_entry.id   cd4e3d7635d82725b097a476d8a59c30
#
_cell.length_a   1.000
_cell.length_b   1.000
_cell.length_c   1.000
_cell.angle_alpha   90.00
_cell.angle_beta   90.00
_cell.angle_gamma   90.00
#
_symmetry.space_group_name_H-M   'P 1'
#
loop_
_entity.id
_entity.type
_entity.pdbx_description
1 polymer ?
#
loop_
_entity_poly.entity_id
_entity_poly.type
_entity_poly.pdbx_seq_one_letter_code
_entity_poly.pdbx_strand_id
1 'polypeptide(L)'
;MMFKARFPAIAAGATLLLSLVTVVLMTPVEPMSRVEQIVVPSVSVLTIERTELTPTLSVQAHTQARWPVQLKATSSARLEYLGTDMEPGKHVKKGQVLARLNTRLLESQLFEAQSTLKQAELNLQQQLHEQEVAQSMRPAQSSTAFARMEPHLAAARAELARAQQNVKSAQQLLDDAIVIAPYDAMITQRFVSPGEWMEASQTLFELVASDSMDIHVPLSQHDWDRISKADLDKNVIKVHSRSGASWPASVRYVSPLVNETTRQRTLVLTVSDPYHHETQLLPNQQVKVQFELKNEGALYELPLSAVDPDEFIWVVTAQQQLRQLNVRVIEVRANSVIVSLIDEQPASLQVVRFPLRSMMAKKHVNPVTEALQIADKQEAL
;
A
#
# COMPACT_ATOMS: atom_id res chain seq x y z
N MET A 1 -67.23 -61.16 94.30
CA MET A 1 -67.82 -60.70 92.99
C MET A 1 -67.57 -59.20 92.89
N MET A 2 -66.49 -58.75 92.28
CA MET A 2 -66.19 -57.37 91.77
C MET A 2 -64.83 -57.30 91.11
N PHE A 3 -64.65 -57.81 89.89
CA PHE A 3 -63.43 -57.67 89.17
C PHE A 3 -63.66 -57.66 87.62
N LYS A 4 -64.81 -57.10 87.16
CA LYS A 4 -65.05 -57.07 85.67
C LYS A 4 -65.31 -55.71 85.03
N ALA A 5 -65.08 -54.57 85.72
CA ALA A 5 -65.45 -53.25 85.20
C ALA A 5 -64.22 -52.31 84.90
N ARG A 6 -62.98 -52.76 85.08
CA ARG A 6 -61.81 -51.86 84.86
C ARG A 6 -61.01 -52.14 83.58
N PHE A 7 -61.22 -53.20 82.88
CA PHE A 7 -60.51 -53.56 81.69
C PHE A 7 -60.80 -52.67 80.44
N PRO A 8 -62.06 -52.23 80.21
CA PRO A 8 -62.29 -51.38 79.00
C PRO A 8 -61.76 -49.95 79.16
N ALA A 9 -61.61 -49.42 80.34
CA ALA A 9 -61.11 -48.03 80.56
C ALA A 9 -59.60 -47.97 80.31
N ILE A 10 -58.81 -49.00 80.67
CA ILE A 10 -57.40 -49.11 80.45
C ILE A 10 -57.10 -49.31 78.96
N ALA A 11 -57.92 -50.11 78.25
CA ALA A 11 -57.79 -50.33 76.82
C ALA A 11 -58.11 -49.03 76.03
N ALA A 12 -59.12 -48.24 76.41
CA ALA A 12 -59.47 -46.96 75.80
C ALA A 12 -58.38 -45.91 76.02
N GLY A 13 -57.75 -45.88 77.21
CA GLY A 13 -56.63 -44.98 77.51
C GLY A 13 -55.38 -45.31 76.70
N ALA A 14 -55.09 -46.64 76.53
CA ALA A 14 -53.94 -47.07 75.71
C ALA A 14 -54.12 -46.78 74.23
N THR A 15 -55.33 -46.90 73.66
CA THR A 15 -55.59 -46.53 72.24
C THR A 15 -55.57 -45.04 72.02
N LEU A 16 -55.99 -44.25 72.98
CA LEU A 16 -55.91 -42.78 72.87
C LEU A 16 -54.48 -42.28 73.00
N LEU A 17 -53.66 -42.92 73.84
CA LEU A 17 -52.21 -42.61 73.93
C LEU A 17 -51.46 -43.01 72.67
N LEU A 18 -51.81 -44.19 72.07
CA LEU A 18 -51.24 -44.68 70.83
C LEU A 18 -51.59 -43.75 69.65
N SER A 19 -52.86 -43.26 69.60
CA SER A 19 -53.29 -42.31 68.57
C SER A 19 -52.63 -40.96 68.70
N LEU A 20 -52.38 -40.51 69.93
CA LEU A 20 -51.67 -39.25 70.18
C LEU A 20 -50.17 -39.32 69.74
N VAL A 21 -49.54 -40.47 70.02
CA VAL A 21 -48.16 -40.75 69.60
C VAL A 21 -48.06 -40.82 68.08
N THR A 22 -49.04 -41.43 67.42
CA THR A 22 -49.03 -41.50 65.93
C THR A 22 -49.27 -40.14 65.28
N VAL A 23 -50.12 -39.27 65.88
CA VAL A 23 -50.34 -37.91 65.39
C VAL A 23 -49.08 -37.04 65.57
N VAL A 24 -48.35 -37.17 66.71
CA VAL A 24 -47.10 -36.46 66.92
C VAL A 24 -45.98 -36.97 66.01
N LEU A 25 -45.98 -38.27 65.69
CA LEU A 25 -45.00 -38.83 64.76
C LEU A 25 -45.32 -38.52 63.28
N MET A 26 -46.60 -38.23 62.96
CA MET A 26 -47.05 -37.88 61.63
C MET A 26 -47.15 -36.38 61.36
N THR A 27 -46.82 -35.49 62.33
CA THR A 27 -46.66 -34.09 62.00
C THR A 27 -45.56 -33.90 60.98
N PRO A 28 -45.87 -33.44 59.76
CA PRO A 28 -44.81 -33.22 58.76
C PRO A 28 -43.90 -32.15 59.35
N VAL A 29 -42.61 -32.49 59.45
CA VAL A 29 -41.54 -31.53 59.69
C VAL A 29 -41.64 -30.58 58.50
N GLU A 30 -42.07 -29.33 58.76
CA GLU A 30 -41.98 -28.29 57.74
C GLU A 30 -40.56 -28.30 57.20
N PRO A 31 -40.39 -28.46 55.86
CA PRO A 31 -39.06 -28.35 55.29
C PRO A 31 -38.53 -26.94 55.65
N MET A 32 -37.45 -26.89 56.43
CA MET A 32 -36.71 -25.59 56.60
C MET A 32 -36.61 -24.97 55.21
N SER A 33 -37.23 -23.81 55.02
CA SER A 33 -37.04 -22.98 53.82
C SER A 33 -35.56 -22.82 53.66
N ARG A 34 -35.00 -23.64 52.73
CA ARG A 34 -33.62 -23.45 52.27
C ARG A 34 -33.64 -22.05 51.68
N VAL A 35 -33.16 -21.07 52.46
CA VAL A 35 -32.80 -19.77 51.90
C VAL A 35 -31.85 -20.09 50.78
N GLU A 36 -32.36 -20.04 49.58
CA GLU A 36 -31.57 -20.19 48.37
C GLU A 36 -30.60 -19.00 48.42
N GLN A 37 -29.41 -19.24 49.00
CA GLN A 37 -28.34 -18.28 48.89
C GLN A 37 -28.12 -18.08 47.41
N ILE A 38 -28.59 -16.93 46.88
CA ILE A 38 -28.30 -16.48 45.54
C ILE A 38 -26.78 -16.35 45.51
N VAL A 39 -26.10 -17.42 45.04
CA VAL A 39 -24.66 -17.43 44.82
C VAL A 39 -24.45 -16.50 43.66
N VAL A 40 -24.07 -15.25 43.95
CA VAL A 40 -23.69 -14.27 42.92
C VAL A 40 -22.35 -14.75 42.33
N PRO A 41 -22.32 -15.12 41.08
CA PRO A 41 -21.08 -15.63 40.45
C PRO A 41 -20.01 -14.53 40.46
N SER A 42 -18.79 -14.90 40.83
CA SER A 42 -17.65 -14.02 40.76
C SER A 42 -17.12 -13.96 39.32
N VAL A 43 -16.79 -12.76 38.85
CA VAL A 43 -16.32 -12.51 37.50
C VAL A 43 -15.04 -11.68 37.57
N SER A 44 -13.98 -12.17 36.89
CA SER A 44 -12.73 -11.43 36.76
C SER A 44 -12.92 -10.22 35.84
N VAL A 45 -12.61 -9.05 36.36
CA VAL A 45 -12.75 -7.77 35.63
C VAL A 45 -11.44 -7.02 35.56
N LEU A 46 -11.25 -6.32 34.45
CA LEU A 46 -10.15 -5.41 34.21
C LEU A 46 -10.71 -3.97 34.17
N THR A 47 -10.09 -3.06 34.88
CA THR A 47 -10.39 -1.64 34.74
C THR A 47 -9.57 -1.09 33.57
N ILE A 48 -10.25 -0.62 32.55
CA ILE A 48 -9.65 -0.13 31.31
C ILE A 48 -9.98 1.35 31.18
N GLU A 49 -8.98 2.14 30.89
CA GLU A 49 -9.10 3.58 30.65
C GLU A 49 -9.07 3.87 29.16
N ARG A 50 -9.65 5.02 28.81
CA ARG A 50 -9.55 5.55 27.45
C ARG A 50 -8.10 5.79 27.09
N THR A 51 -7.70 5.37 25.92
CA THR A 51 -6.34 5.52 25.41
C THR A 51 -6.29 6.49 24.22
N GLU A 52 -5.22 7.29 24.13
CA GLU A 52 -4.99 8.23 23.02
C GLU A 52 -4.06 7.64 21.96
N LEU A 53 -4.14 6.34 21.76
CA LEU A 53 -3.35 5.67 20.72
C LEU A 53 -3.86 6.05 19.32
N THR A 54 -2.93 6.26 18.40
CA THR A 54 -3.24 6.38 16.99
C THR A 54 -3.24 4.97 16.37
N PRO A 55 -4.42 4.48 15.93
CA PRO A 55 -4.47 3.15 15.32
C PRO A 55 -3.67 3.13 14.02
N THR A 56 -3.07 1.99 13.71
CA THR A 56 -2.27 1.82 12.51
C THR A 56 -2.82 0.70 11.64
N LEU A 57 -2.73 0.88 10.33
CA LEU A 57 -2.98 -0.17 9.36
C LEU A 57 -1.66 -0.56 8.71
N SER A 58 -1.31 -1.82 8.80
CA SER A 58 -0.09 -2.36 8.20
C SER A 58 -0.42 -3.27 7.03
N VAL A 59 0.12 -2.97 5.86
CA VAL A 59 -0.12 -3.72 4.62
C VAL A 59 1.20 -4.15 4.00
N GLN A 60 1.27 -5.37 3.49
CA GLN A 60 2.41 -5.84 2.70
C GLN A 60 2.34 -5.24 1.30
N ALA A 61 3.45 -4.73 0.82
CA ALA A 61 3.61 -4.08 -0.46
C ALA A 61 4.92 -4.50 -1.13
N HIS A 62 5.11 -4.10 -2.36
CA HIS A 62 6.36 -4.32 -3.08
C HIS A 62 6.84 -3.03 -3.73
N THR A 63 8.15 -2.87 -3.79
CA THR A 63 8.79 -1.76 -4.46
C THR A 63 8.86 -2.00 -5.95
N GLN A 64 8.67 -0.95 -6.73
CA GLN A 64 8.85 -0.99 -8.17
C GLN A 64 9.67 0.22 -8.61
N ALA A 65 10.66 -0.05 -9.48
CA ALA A 65 11.45 1.03 -10.03
C ALA A 65 10.58 1.98 -10.85
N ARG A 66 10.80 3.28 -10.66
CA ARG A 66 10.17 4.30 -11.49
C ARG A 66 10.94 4.41 -12.81
N TRP A 67 10.20 4.52 -13.92
CA TRP A 67 10.72 4.72 -15.27
C TRP A 67 11.83 3.73 -15.67
N PRO A 68 11.58 2.43 -15.60
CA PRO A 68 12.54 1.48 -16.15
C PRO A 68 12.70 1.74 -17.66
N VAL A 69 13.92 1.90 -18.12
CA VAL A 69 14.24 2.13 -19.53
C VAL A 69 15.37 1.22 -19.99
N GLN A 70 15.20 0.67 -21.18
CA GLN A 70 16.25 -0.06 -21.90
C GLN A 70 16.85 0.87 -22.94
N LEU A 71 18.10 1.23 -22.75
CA LEU A 71 18.87 1.97 -23.76
C LEU A 71 19.37 0.99 -24.82
N LYS A 72 19.02 1.28 -26.10
CA LYS A 72 19.29 0.41 -27.22
C LYS A 72 20.21 1.09 -28.23
N ALA A 73 20.97 0.31 -28.97
CA ALA A 73 21.75 0.79 -30.11
C ALA A 73 20.80 1.30 -31.21
N THR A 74 21.02 2.49 -31.72
CA THR A 74 20.25 3.09 -32.82
C THR A 74 20.72 2.61 -34.21
N SER A 75 21.98 2.19 -34.29
CA SER A 75 22.60 1.65 -35.52
C SER A 75 23.51 0.49 -35.21
N SER A 76 23.74 -0.36 -36.22
CA SER A 76 24.69 -1.45 -36.10
C SER A 76 26.13 -0.90 -36.25
N ALA A 77 26.88 -0.98 -35.15
CA ALA A 77 28.26 -0.48 -35.10
C ALA A 77 29.05 -1.15 -33.97
N ARG A 78 30.37 -1.02 -34.02
CA ARG A 78 31.22 -1.45 -32.91
C ARG A 78 31.18 -0.44 -31.77
N LEU A 79 31.17 -0.94 -30.55
CA LEU A 79 31.30 -0.08 -29.35
C LEU A 79 32.77 0.44 -29.30
N GLU A 80 32.94 1.74 -29.44
CA GLU A 80 34.23 2.41 -29.40
C GLU A 80 34.63 2.88 -27.99
N TYR A 81 33.64 3.37 -27.24
CA TYR A 81 33.86 3.87 -25.89
C TYR A 81 32.76 3.36 -24.96
N LEU A 82 33.19 2.90 -23.80
CA LEU A 82 32.33 2.61 -22.66
C LEU A 82 32.79 3.48 -21.50
N GLY A 83 31.87 4.22 -20.87
CA GLY A 83 32.19 5.08 -19.73
C GLY A 83 32.85 4.30 -18.60
N THR A 84 33.70 4.96 -17.85
CA THR A 84 34.29 4.40 -16.62
C THR A 84 33.18 4.15 -15.59
N ASP A 85 33.27 3.04 -14.85
CA ASP A 85 32.31 2.69 -13.79
C ASP A 85 30.85 2.45 -14.25
N MET A 86 30.62 2.05 -15.50
CA MET A 86 29.28 1.69 -16.01
C MET A 86 28.86 0.28 -15.58
N GLU A 87 28.98 0.01 -14.28
CA GLU A 87 28.63 -1.29 -13.69
C GLU A 87 27.23 -1.24 -13.04
N PRO A 88 26.53 -2.40 -12.95
CA PRO A 88 25.28 -2.49 -12.20
C PRO A 88 25.42 -1.93 -10.77
N GLY A 89 24.42 -1.17 -10.32
CA GLY A 89 24.42 -0.49 -9.03
C GLY A 89 25.04 0.92 -9.01
N LYS A 90 25.67 1.35 -10.10
CA LYS A 90 26.24 2.72 -10.21
C LYS A 90 25.19 3.75 -10.60
N HIS A 91 25.32 4.95 -10.05
CA HIS A 91 24.46 6.08 -10.34
C HIS A 91 25.04 6.89 -11.49
N VAL A 92 24.19 7.30 -12.41
CA VAL A 92 24.52 8.17 -13.56
C VAL A 92 23.62 9.38 -13.57
N LYS A 93 24.16 10.51 -13.99
CA LYS A 93 23.41 11.77 -14.08
C LYS A 93 22.78 11.94 -15.46
N LYS A 94 21.69 12.65 -15.53
CA LYS A 94 21.07 13.07 -16.78
C LYS A 94 22.08 13.70 -17.72
N GLY A 95 22.12 13.24 -19.00
CA GLY A 95 23.06 13.71 -20.01
C GLY A 95 24.46 13.12 -19.92
N GLN A 96 24.76 12.29 -18.92
CA GLN A 96 26.04 11.61 -18.83
C GLN A 96 26.19 10.59 -19.98
N VAL A 97 27.35 10.63 -20.66
CA VAL A 97 27.68 9.68 -21.72
C VAL A 97 28.00 8.33 -21.10
N LEU A 98 27.24 7.31 -21.47
CA LEU A 98 27.39 5.93 -21.01
C LEU A 98 28.25 5.13 -21.96
N ALA A 99 27.99 5.30 -23.26
CA ALA A 99 28.69 4.58 -24.32
C ALA A 99 28.72 5.41 -25.61
N ARG A 100 29.66 5.08 -26.51
CA ARG A 100 29.72 5.66 -27.86
C ARG A 100 29.97 4.53 -28.86
N LEU A 101 29.14 4.47 -29.89
CA LEU A 101 29.32 3.62 -31.04
C LEU A 101 30.32 4.24 -32.00
N ASN A 102 30.95 3.44 -32.86
CA ASN A 102 31.82 3.93 -33.91
C ASN A 102 31.02 4.74 -34.94
N THR A 103 31.41 6.01 -35.16
CA THR A 103 30.66 6.99 -35.95
C THR A 103 31.14 7.15 -37.39
N ARG A 104 32.24 6.49 -37.80
CA ARG A 104 32.87 6.71 -39.12
C ARG A 104 31.90 6.57 -40.30
N LEU A 105 31.05 5.54 -40.28
CA LEU A 105 30.07 5.35 -41.34
C LEU A 105 29.01 6.44 -41.32
N LEU A 106 28.53 6.84 -40.15
CA LEU A 106 27.51 7.88 -39.96
C LEU A 106 28.04 9.27 -40.35
N GLU A 107 29.29 9.56 -40.03
CA GLU A 107 29.98 10.76 -40.48
C GLU A 107 30.08 10.81 -42.03
N SER A 108 30.45 9.72 -42.68
CA SER A 108 30.45 9.61 -44.14
C SER A 108 29.04 9.87 -44.73
N GLN A 109 28.00 9.30 -44.15
CA GLN A 109 26.63 9.54 -44.60
C GLN A 109 26.20 11.00 -44.40
N LEU A 110 26.62 11.67 -43.30
CA LEU A 110 26.37 13.09 -43.09
C LEU A 110 27.04 13.94 -44.15
N PHE A 111 28.34 13.66 -44.50
CA PHE A 111 29.06 14.36 -45.57
C PHE A 111 28.38 14.19 -46.91
N GLU A 112 27.89 12.99 -47.25
CA GLU A 112 27.14 12.74 -48.48
C GLU A 112 25.82 13.53 -48.51
N ALA A 113 25.07 13.55 -47.42
CA ALA A 113 23.84 14.31 -47.32
C ALA A 113 24.11 15.84 -47.46
N GLN A 114 25.19 16.34 -46.83
CA GLN A 114 25.61 17.75 -46.95
C GLN A 114 26.02 18.10 -48.39
N SER A 115 26.73 17.19 -49.11
CA SER A 115 27.07 17.36 -50.52
C SER A 115 25.82 17.45 -51.39
N THR A 116 24.84 16.55 -51.17
CA THR A 116 23.54 16.58 -51.86
C THR A 116 22.79 17.86 -51.60
N LEU A 117 22.83 18.39 -50.37
CA LEU A 117 22.22 19.67 -50.00
C LEU A 117 22.87 20.84 -50.82
N LYS A 118 24.20 20.89 -50.89
CA LYS A 118 24.90 21.90 -51.68
C LYS A 118 24.57 21.83 -53.17
N GLN A 119 24.38 20.65 -53.71
CA GLN A 119 23.93 20.43 -55.09
C GLN A 119 22.50 21.00 -55.31
N ALA A 120 21.57 20.73 -54.36
CA ALA A 120 20.21 21.20 -54.44
C ALA A 120 20.13 22.76 -54.28
N GLU A 121 20.96 23.35 -53.40
CA GLU A 121 21.10 24.79 -53.26
C GLU A 121 21.56 25.43 -54.60
N LEU A 122 22.60 24.89 -55.23
CA LEU A 122 23.09 25.36 -56.53
C LEU A 122 22.03 25.23 -57.61
N ASN A 123 21.33 24.11 -57.72
CA ASN A 123 20.22 23.93 -58.67
C ASN A 123 19.12 24.98 -58.46
N LEU A 124 18.71 25.25 -57.23
CA LEU A 124 17.72 26.31 -56.94
C LEU A 124 18.21 27.69 -57.41
N GLN A 125 19.50 28.03 -57.14
CA GLN A 125 20.08 29.28 -57.61
C GLN A 125 20.06 29.40 -59.13
N GLN A 126 20.40 28.33 -59.85
CA GLN A 126 20.34 28.27 -61.31
C GLN A 126 18.90 28.52 -61.82
N GLN A 127 17.92 27.82 -61.24
CA GLN A 127 16.51 27.99 -61.61
C GLN A 127 15.95 29.41 -61.30
N LEU A 128 16.43 30.03 -60.22
CA LEU A 128 16.09 31.42 -59.90
C LEU A 128 16.68 32.39 -60.94
N HIS A 129 17.93 32.19 -61.35
CA HIS A 129 18.57 33.01 -62.38
C HIS A 129 17.92 32.85 -63.75
N GLU A 130 17.62 31.62 -64.13
CA GLU A 130 16.86 31.32 -65.39
C GLU A 130 15.48 31.98 -65.38
N GLN A 131 14.76 31.98 -64.24
CA GLN A 131 13.51 32.65 -64.10
C GLN A 131 13.66 34.18 -64.29
N GLU A 132 14.67 34.79 -63.65
CA GLU A 132 14.94 36.25 -63.77
C GLU A 132 15.22 36.61 -65.22
N VAL A 133 16.04 35.85 -65.94
CA VAL A 133 16.33 36.06 -67.34
C VAL A 133 15.05 35.90 -68.19
N ALA A 134 14.24 34.84 -67.98
CA ALA A 134 12.99 34.65 -68.70
C ALA A 134 11.98 35.75 -68.51
N GLN A 135 11.94 36.34 -67.28
CA GLN A 135 11.04 37.49 -66.96
C GLN A 135 11.51 38.77 -67.62
N SER A 136 12.84 39.01 -67.75
CA SER A 136 13.36 40.21 -68.41
C SER A 136 13.15 40.25 -69.92
N MET A 137 13.05 39.07 -70.55
CA MET A 137 12.89 38.96 -71.99
C MET A 137 11.44 39.03 -72.52
N ARG A 138 10.41 39.05 -71.63
CA ARG A 138 8.99 38.94 -72.03
C ARG A 138 8.13 40.03 -71.41
N PRO A 139 7.12 40.62 -72.20
CA PRO A 139 6.15 41.53 -71.60
C PRO A 139 5.22 40.79 -70.63
N ALA A 140 4.92 41.47 -69.50
CA ALA A 140 4.27 40.89 -68.32
C ALA A 140 2.83 40.35 -68.50
N GLN A 141 2.17 40.58 -69.65
CA GLN A 141 0.72 40.40 -69.80
C GLN A 141 0.24 39.04 -70.38
N SER A 142 1.07 38.14 -70.82
CA SER A 142 0.64 36.91 -71.49
C SER A 142 1.38 35.62 -71.11
N SER A 143 1.99 35.53 -69.94
CA SER A 143 2.78 34.36 -69.61
C SER A 143 2.03 33.35 -68.75
N THR A 144 1.93 32.09 -69.20
CA THR A 144 1.43 30.98 -68.40
C THR A 144 2.39 30.70 -67.22
N ALA A 145 1.89 30.03 -66.17
CA ALA A 145 2.70 29.62 -65.00
C ALA A 145 3.98 28.82 -65.43
N PHE A 146 3.88 28.02 -66.48
CA PHE A 146 4.99 27.28 -67.04
C PHE A 146 6.02 28.20 -67.71
N ALA A 147 5.57 29.27 -68.43
CA ALA A 147 6.44 30.28 -69.05
C ALA A 147 7.12 31.16 -68.00
N ARG A 148 6.61 31.27 -66.79
CA ARG A 148 7.21 31.94 -65.63
C ARG A 148 8.13 31.02 -64.83
N MET A 149 8.39 29.78 -65.29
CA MET A 149 9.27 28.80 -64.63
C MET A 149 8.76 28.39 -63.21
N GLU A 150 7.50 28.69 -62.84
CA GLU A 150 6.95 28.38 -61.50
C GLU A 150 7.01 26.90 -61.13
N PRO A 151 6.66 25.93 -62.02
CA PRO A 151 6.78 24.51 -61.73
C PRO A 151 8.25 24.07 -61.51
N HIS A 152 9.19 24.60 -62.27
CA HIS A 152 10.60 24.26 -62.13
C HIS A 152 11.18 24.78 -60.81
N LEU A 153 10.82 25.96 -60.41
CA LEU A 153 11.15 26.54 -59.09
C LEU A 153 10.49 25.76 -57.96
N ALA A 154 9.24 25.37 -58.10
CA ALA A 154 8.56 24.57 -57.09
C ALA A 154 9.26 23.19 -56.90
N ALA A 155 9.66 22.58 -58.01
CA ALA A 155 10.43 21.31 -58.01
C ALA A 155 11.82 21.47 -57.33
N ALA A 156 12.55 22.54 -57.71
CA ALA A 156 13.87 22.83 -57.09
C ALA A 156 13.79 23.15 -55.60
N ARG A 157 12.74 23.86 -55.15
CA ARG A 157 12.48 24.13 -53.74
C ARG A 157 12.13 22.82 -52.98
N ALA A 158 11.32 21.96 -53.59
CA ALA A 158 10.99 20.65 -52.97
C ALA A 158 12.24 19.76 -52.84
N GLU A 159 13.13 19.78 -53.86
CA GLU A 159 14.40 19.05 -53.81
C GLU A 159 15.31 19.61 -52.71
N LEU A 160 15.43 20.90 -52.57
CA LEU A 160 16.19 21.55 -51.49
C LEU A 160 15.62 21.15 -50.13
N ALA A 161 14.29 21.19 -49.93
CA ALA A 161 13.63 20.78 -48.67
C ALA A 161 13.90 19.31 -48.35
N ARG A 162 13.86 18.42 -49.36
CA ARG A 162 14.23 17.01 -49.20
C ARG A 162 15.68 16.83 -48.77
N ALA A 163 16.62 17.53 -49.41
CA ALA A 163 18.05 17.45 -49.08
C ALA A 163 18.34 17.99 -47.66
N GLN A 164 17.67 19.09 -47.25
CA GLN A 164 17.75 19.61 -45.89
C GLN A 164 17.27 18.57 -44.85
N GLN A 165 16.17 17.89 -45.13
CA GLN A 165 15.65 16.84 -44.24
C GLN A 165 16.60 15.64 -44.16
N ASN A 166 17.27 15.26 -45.27
CA ASN A 166 18.23 14.20 -45.27
C ASN A 166 19.46 14.53 -44.40
N VAL A 167 19.97 15.74 -44.45
CA VAL A 167 21.06 16.21 -43.57
C VAL A 167 20.65 16.14 -42.10
N LYS A 168 19.41 16.60 -41.80
CA LYS A 168 18.90 16.54 -40.43
C LYS A 168 18.78 15.11 -39.92
N SER A 169 18.32 14.19 -40.77
CA SER A 169 18.22 12.76 -40.41
C SER A 169 19.60 12.11 -40.19
N ALA A 170 20.59 12.44 -41.06
CA ALA A 170 21.96 11.92 -40.90
C ALA A 170 22.63 12.47 -39.65
N GLN A 171 22.41 13.74 -39.31
CA GLN A 171 22.88 14.34 -38.05
C GLN A 171 22.27 13.68 -36.85
N GLN A 172 20.96 13.43 -36.87
CA GLN A 172 20.28 12.76 -35.76
C GLN A 172 20.83 11.34 -35.51
N LEU A 173 21.12 10.56 -36.57
CA LEU A 173 21.73 9.24 -36.43
C LEU A 173 23.12 9.32 -35.81
N LEU A 174 23.89 10.36 -36.14
CA LEU A 174 25.20 10.60 -35.55
C LEU A 174 25.11 10.96 -34.07
N ASP A 175 24.17 11.86 -33.71
CA ASP A 175 23.93 12.23 -32.34
C ASP A 175 23.45 11.02 -31.49
N ASP A 176 22.60 10.19 -32.07
CA ASP A 176 22.06 8.98 -31.41
C ASP A 176 23.10 7.87 -31.26
N ALA A 177 24.25 7.95 -31.94
CA ALA A 177 25.39 7.03 -31.72
C ALA A 177 26.07 7.27 -30.37
N ILE A 178 25.80 8.39 -29.70
CA ILE A 178 26.23 8.68 -28.34
C ILE A 178 25.12 8.33 -27.39
N VAL A 179 25.30 7.25 -26.65
CA VAL A 179 24.30 6.77 -25.68
C VAL A 179 24.45 7.56 -24.38
N ILE A 180 23.42 8.34 -24.03
CA ILE A 180 23.38 9.18 -22.83
C ILE A 180 22.26 8.74 -21.88
N ALA A 181 22.41 9.03 -20.58
CA ALA A 181 21.36 8.83 -19.60
C ALA A 181 20.25 9.88 -19.79
N PRO A 182 18.97 9.47 -19.96
CA PRO A 182 17.86 10.40 -20.21
C PRO A 182 17.42 11.17 -18.95
N TYR A 183 17.72 10.65 -17.76
CA TYR A 183 17.42 11.20 -16.44
C TYR A 183 18.46 10.71 -15.42
N ASP A 184 18.41 11.20 -14.19
CA ASP A 184 19.24 10.70 -13.08
C ASP A 184 18.83 9.28 -12.76
N ALA A 185 19.73 8.33 -12.99
CA ALA A 185 19.39 6.90 -12.99
C ALA A 185 20.44 6.07 -12.24
N MET A 186 20.02 4.85 -11.90
CA MET A 186 20.91 3.76 -11.50
C MET A 186 20.93 2.70 -12.60
N ILE A 187 22.12 2.21 -12.92
CA ILE A 187 22.27 1.09 -13.86
C ILE A 187 21.86 -0.19 -13.15
N THR A 188 20.84 -0.88 -13.67
CA THR A 188 20.42 -2.18 -13.15
C THR A 188 21.12 -3.32 -13.84
N GLN A 189 21.31 -3.21 -15.16
CA GLN A 189 22.01 -4.22 -15.97
C GLN A 189 22.81 -3.57 -17.08
N ARG A 190 23.92 -4.20 -17.44
CA ARG A 190 24.77 -3.88 -18.59
C ARG A 190 24.88 -5.11 -19.47
N PHE A 191 24.57 -4.97 -20.77
CA PHE A 191 24.57 -6.05 -21.75
C PHE A 191 25.68 -5.92 -22.79
N VAL A 192 26.61 -4.99 -22.61
CA VAL A 192 27.62 -4.66 -23.60
C VAL A 192 29.02 -4.64 -23.00
N SER A 193 30.01 -5.05 -23.81
CA SER A 193 31.42 -5.04 -23.46
C SER A 193 32.23 -4.11 -24.39
N PRO A 194 33.34 -3.52 -23.93
CA PRO A 194 34.19 -2.69 -24.77
C PRO A 194 34.66 -3.41 -26.03
N GLY A 195 34.48 -2.77 -27.17
CA GLY A 195 34.90 -3.31 -28.45
C GLY A 195 33.95 -4.33 -29.07
N GLU A 196 32.83 -4.65 -28.47
CA GLU A 196 31.80 -5.53 -28.96
C GLU A 196 31.07 -4.94 -30.17
N TRP A 197 30.65 -5.78 -31.11
CA TRP A 197 29.80 -5.38 -32.23
C TRP A 197 28.34 -5.41 -31.78
N MET A 198 27.63 -4.32 -31.98
CA MET A 198 26.23 -4.17 -31.62
C MET A 198 25.35 -4.14 -32.85
N GLU A 199 24.23 -4.82 -32.79
CA GLU A 199 23.17 -4.73 -33.81
C GLU A 199 22.20 -3.60 -33.46
N ALA A 200 21.57 -2.99 -34.48
CA ALA A 200 20.51 -2.02 -34.24
C ALA A 200 19.38 -2.60 -33.39
N SER A 201 18.87 -1.82 -32.44
CA SER A 201 17.85 -2.21 -31.44
C SER A 201 18.32 -3.19 -30.36
N GLN A 202 19.59 -3.61 -30.35
CA GLN A 202 20.16 -4.39 -29.25
C GLN A 202 20.26 -3.53 -27.98
N THR A 203 19.87 -4.09 -26.82
CA THR A 203 19.94 -3.39 -25.53
C THR A 203 21.40 -3.29 -25.06
N LEU A 204 21.80 -2.09 -24.63
CA LEU A 204 23.11 -1.84 -24.02
C LEU A 204 23.01 -1.79 -22.50
N PHE A 205 22.05 -1.04 -21.99
CA PHE A 205 21.85 -0.82 -20.55
C PHE A 205 20.37 -0.88 -20.18
N GLU A 206 20.13 -1.33 -18.97
CA GLU A 206 18.85 -1.09 -18.27
C GLU A 206 19.07 -0.09 -17.15
N LEU A 207 18.24 0.95 -17.13
CA LEU A 207 18.30 2.02 -16.15
C LEU A 207 16.96 2.13 -15.43
N VAL A 208 17.03 2.60 -14.17
CA VAL A 208 15.86 2.97 -13.36
C VAL A 208 16.10 4.34 -12.75
N ALA A 209 15.05 5.10 -12.48
CA ALA A 209 15.17 6.39 -11.81
C ALA A 209 15.84 6.23 -10.44
N SER A 210 16.79 7.12 -10.13
CA SER A 210 17.51 7.10 -8.85
C SER A 210 16.93 8.06 -7.81
N ASP A 211 16.10 9.01 -8.22
CA ASP A 211 15.50 10.04 -7.37
C ASP A 211 14.27 9.55 -6.60
N SER A 212 13.64 8.49 -7.07
CA SER A 212 12.37 8.04 -6.49
C SER A 212 12.08 6.55 -6.76
N MET A 213 11.37 5.94 -5.81
CA MET A 213 10.89 4.56 -5.88
C MET A 213 9.38 4.54 -5.69
N ASP A 214 8.68 3.79 -6.51
CA ASP A 214 7.25 3.55 -6.35
C ASP A 214 7.01 2.32 -5.47
N ILE A 215 5.99 2.41 -4.60
CA ILE A 215 5.57 1.32 -3.73
C ILE A 215 4.13 0.97 -4.10
N HIS A 216 3.92 -0.23 -4.58
CA HIS A 216 2.61 -0.73 -4.95
C HIS A 216 1.97 -1.44 -3.77
N VAL A 217 0.94 -0.82 -3.19
CA VAL A 217 0.22 -1.29 -2.01
C VAL A 217 -1.14 -1.84 -2.45
N PRO A 218 -1.31 -3.16 -2.45
CA PRO A 218 -2.60 -3.78 -2.74
C PRO A 218 -3.50 -3.65 -1.50
N LEU A 219 -4.64 -2.97 -1.63
CA LEU A 219 -5.61 -2.75 -0.57
C LEU A 219 -6.88 -3.54 -0.85
N SER A 220 -7.33 -4.32 0.14
CA SER A 220 -8.66 -4.93 0.12
C SER A 220 -9.75 -3.84 0.19
N GLN A 221 -11.00 -4.16 -0.16
CA GLN A 221 -12.10 -3.20 0.00
C GLN A 221 -12.24 -2.78 1.47
N HIS A 222 -12.10 -3.70 2.40
CA HIS A 222 -12.16 -3.42 3.84
C HIS A 222 -11.05 -2.44 4.28
N ASP A 223 -9.79 -2.65 3.85
CA ASP A 223 -8.68 -1.76 4.19
C ASP A 223 -8.85 -0.38 3.54
N TRP A 224 -9.36 -0.37 2.30
CA TRP A 224 -9.65 0.87 1.59
C TRP A 224 -10.69 1.73 2.31
N ASP A 225 -11.76 1.12 2.81
CA ASP A 225 -12.83 1.82 3.54
C ASP A 225 -12.34 2.39 4.88
N ARG A 226 -11.28 1.78 5.46
CA ARG A 226 -10.61 2.27 6.68
C ARG A 226 -9.70 3.48 6.45
N ILE A 227 -9.19 3.63 5.21
CA ILE A 227 -8.32 4.75 4.83
C ILE A 227 -9.19 5.83 4.17
N SER A 228 -9.52 6.88 4.92
CA SER A 228 -10.27 8.00 4.33
C SER A 228 -9.38 8.80 3.36
N LYS A 229 -9.97 9.36 2.29
CA LYS A 229 -9.21 10.22 1.36
C LYS A 229 -8.54 11.42 2.04
N ALA A 230 -9.14 11.94 3.10
CA ALA A 230 -8.57 13.05 3.88
C ALA A 230 -7.34 12.63 4.68
N ASP A 231 -7.19 11.35 4.97
CA ASP A 231 -6.06 10.81 5.72
C ASP A 231 -4.85 10.56 4.81
N LEU A 232 -5.08 10.25 3.52
CA LEU A 232 -4.01 9.98 2.57
C LEU A 232 -3.11 11.20 2.29
N ASP A 233 -3.66 12.41 2.32
CA ASP A 233 -2.90 13.64 2.01
C ASP A 233 -2.18 14.23 3.23
N LYS A 234 -2.56 13.85 4.45
CA LYS A 234 -2.10 14.47 5.70
C LYS A 234 -1.32 13.52 6.60
N ASN A 235 -1.43 12.23 6.41
CA ASN A 235 -0.85 11.25 7.31
C ASN A 235 0.58 10.87 6.92
N VAL A 236 1.39 10.67 7.94
CA VAL A 236 2.74 10.14 7.78
C VAL A 236 2.64 8.66 7.43
N ILE A 237 2.90 8.36 6.16
CA ILE A 237 2.99 6.98 5.68
C ILE A 237 4.44 6.54 5.82
N LYS A 238 4.67 5.43 6.52
CA LYS A 238 6.00 4.87 6.71
C LYS A 238 6.13 3.54 5.98
N VAL A 239 7.22 3.39 5.28
CA VAL A 239 7.59 2.14 4.60
C VAL A 239 8.71 1.50 5.39
N HIS A 240 8.52 0.26 5.82
CA HIS A 240 9.49 -0.49 6.60
C HIS A 240 10.03 -1.66 5.79
N SER A 241 11.35 -1.80 5.77
CA SER A 241 11.97 -3.01 5.24
C SER A 241 11.91 -4.15 6.27
N ARG A 242 12.21 -5.35 5.83
CA ARG A 242 12.34 -6.50 6.71
C ARG A 242 13.52 -6.37 7.70
N SER A 243 14.54 -5.58 7.35
CA SER A 243 15.70 -5.29 8.22
C SER A 243 15.45 -4.21 9.27
N GLY A 244 14.25 -3.60 9.32
CA GLY A 244 13.89 -2.56 10.30
C GLY A 244 14.14 -1.13 9.80
N ALA A 245 14.78 -0.92 8.65
CA ALA A 245 14.92 0.42 8.08
C ALA A 245 13.55 0.99 7.67
N SER A 246 13.37 2.31 7.81
CA SER A 246 12.12 2.97 7.48
C SER A 246 12.33 4.21 6.62
N TRP A 247 11.39 4.44 5.68
CA TRP A 247 11.39 5.60 4.80
C TRP A 247 10.03 6.30 4.87
N PRO A 248 10.00 7.62 4.86
CA PRO A 248 8.77 8.36 4.68
C PRO A 248 8.29 8.17 3.23
N ALA A 249 6.99 8.00 3.07
CA ALA A 249 6.36 7.88 1.77
C ALA A 249 5.20 8.84 1.64
N SER A 250 4.92 9.26 0.42
CA SER A 250 3.76 10.08 0.08
C SER A 250 2.89 9.39 -0.97
N VAL A 251 1.61 9.74 -1.01
CA VAL A 251 0.70 9.21 -2.01
C VAL A 251 1.01 9.83 -3.37
N ARG A 252 1.22 8.99 -4.37
CA ARG A 252 1.40 9.42 -5.75
C ARG A 252 0.08 9.40 -6.52
N TYR A 253 -0.58 8.26 -6.53
CA TYR A 253 -1.91 8.09 -7.14
C TYR A 253 -2.57 6.79 -6.65
N VAL A 254 -3.87 6.72 -6.87
CA VAL A 254 -4.66 5.50 -6.73
C VAL A 254 -4.86 4.92 -8.12
N SER A 255 -4.57 3.65 -8.31
CA SER A 255 -4.81 3.00 -9.61
C SER A 255 -6.29 3.05 -9.97
N PRO A 256 -6.64 3.49 -11.19
CA PRO A 256 -8.04 3.47 -11.65
C PRO A 256 -8.55 2.05 -11.92
N LEU A 257 -7.64 1.07 -11.98
CA LEU A 257 -7.97 -0.33 -12.24
C LEU A 257 -7.95 -1.13 -10.95
N VAL A 258 -8.92 -2.01 -10.81
CA VAL A 258 -8.97 -3.04 -9.76
C VAL A 258 -8.37 -4.32 -10.35
N ASN A 259 -7.56 -5.01 -9.57
CA ASN A 259 -7.02 -6.30 -9.99
C ASN A 259 -8.15 -7.32 -10.15
N GLU A 260 -8.30 -7.89 -11.33
CA GLU A 260 -9.41 -8.79 -11.68
C GLU A 260 -9.41 -10.08 -10.85
N THR A 261 -8.23 -10.59 -10.51
CA THR A 261 -8.07 -11.85 -9.78
C THR A 261 -8.27 -11.66 -8.28
N THR A 262 -7.62 -10.64 -7.69
CA THR A 262 -7.64 -10.43 -6.23
C THR A 262 -8.71 -9.45 -5.78
N ARG A 263 -9.33 -8.71 -6.71
CA ARG A 263 -10.31 -7.63 -6.47
C ARG A 263 -9.78 -6.52 -5.54
N GLN A 264 -8.47 -6.38 -5.48
CA GLN A 264 -7.80 -5.35 -4.69
C GLN A 264 -7.58 -4.08 -5.51
N ARG A 265 -7.64 -2.93 -4.82
CA ARG A 265 -7.24 -1.64 -5.38
C ARG A 265 -5.75 -1.42 -5.08
N THR A 266 -5.02 -0.88 -6.04
CA THR A 266 -3.61 -0.57 -5.82
C THR A 266 -3.45 0.91 -5.52
N LEU A 267 -2.92 1.22 -4.34
CA LEU A 267 -2.43 2.55 -3.99
C LEU A 267 -0.94 2.60 -4.32
N VAL A 268 -0.52 3.60 -5.07
CA VAL A 268 0.90 3.81 -5.39
C VAL A 268 1.44 4.96 -4.56
N LEU A 269 2.43 4.63 -3.74
CA LEU A 269 3.18 5.59 -2.94
C LEU A 269 4.52 5.87 -3.61
N THR A 270 5.15 6.98 -3.24
CA THR A 270 6.51 7.32 -3.65
C THR A 270 7.40 7.55 -2.45
N VAL A 271 8.61 7.01 -2.52
CA VAL A 271 9.71 7.28 -1.60
C VAL A 271 10.74 8.09 -2.37
N SER A 272 11.15 9.24 -1.83
CA SER A 272 12.23 10.06 -2.39
C SER A 272 13.58 9.54 -1.91
N ASP A 273 14.61 9.67 -2.76
CA ASP A 273 15.99 9.32 -2.46
C ASP A 273 16.19 7.91 -1.88
N PRO A 274 15.65 6.85 -2.52
CA PRO A 274 15.60 5.49 -1.97
C PRO A 274 16.99 4.87 -1.74
N TYR A 275 18.02 5.40 -2.37
CA TYR A 275 19.38 4.85 -2.37
C TYR A 275 20.38 5.63 -1.49
N HIS A 276 19.98 6.76 -0.88
CA HIS A 276 20.87 7.63 -0.09
C HIS A 276 20.99 7.23 1.39
N HIS A 277 20.20 6.27 1.87
CA HIS A 277 20.27 5.76 3.24
C HIS A 277 21.30 4.62 3.37
N GLU A 278 21.79 4.36 4.58
CA GLU A 278 22.68 3.23 4.87
C GLU A 278 22.09 1.91 4.38
N THR A 279 20.79 1.74 4.55
CA THR A 279 20.04 0.64 3.95
C THR A 279 19.31 1.18 2.72
N GLN A 280 19.69 0.68 1.56
CA GLN A 280 19.07 1.07 0.29
C GLN A 280 17.75 0.35 0.09
N LEU A 281 16.77 1.07 -0.46
CA LEU A 281 15.50 0.49 -0.90
C LEU A 281 15.62 0.06 -2.36
N LEU A 282 15.65 -1.26 -2.60
CA LEU A 282 15.87 -1.81 -3.93
C LEU A 282 14.54 -2.10 -4.65
N PRO A 283 14.50 -2.12 -6.00
CA PRO A 283 13.35 -2.56 -6.76
C PRO A 283 12.99 -4.02 -6.48
N ASN A 284 11.71 -4.37 -6.63
CA ASN A 284 11.16 -5.72 -6.42
C ASN A 284 11.33 -6.27 -4.99
N GLN A 285 11.56 -5.41 -4.01
CA GLN A 285 11.67 -5.77 -2.61
C GLN A 285 10.30 -5.77 -1.94
N GLN A 286 10.04 -6.76 -1.08
CA GLN A 286 8.85 -6.77 -0.24
C GLN A 286 9.06 -5.87 0.97
N VAL A 287 8.10 -4.98 1.20
CA VAL A 287 8.10 -3.99 2.29
C VAL A 287 6.78 -3.99 3.04
N LYS A 288 6.79 -3.49 4.27
CA LYS A 288 5.60 -3.28 5.08
C LYS A 288 5.27 -1.79 5.08
N VAL A 289 4.09 -1.43 4.60
CA VAL A 289 3.59 -0.05 4.64
C VAL A 289 2.70 0.13 5.83
N GLN A 290 2.95 1.15 6.62
CA GLN A 290 2.19 1.50 7.81
C GLN A 290 1.50 2.84 7.59
N PHE A 291 0.16 2.82 7.67
CA PHE A 291 -0.70 3.99 7.63
C PHE A 291 -1.12 4.35 9.05
N GLU A 292 -0.99 5.60 9.44
CA GLU A 292 -1.60 6.11 10.65
C GLU A 292 -3.07 6.43 10.33
N LEU A 293 -4.00 5.78 11.04
CA LEU A 293 -5.43 6.00 10.85
C LEU A 293 -5.90 7.13 11.75
N LYS A 294 -6.90 7.87 11.28
CA LYS A 294 -7.52 8.91 12.08
C LYS A 294 -8.30 8.30 13.23
N ASN A 295 -8.13 8.86 14.41
CA ASN A 295 -8.88 8.43 15.56
C ASN A 295 -10.30 9.02 15.50
N GLU A 296 -11.31 8.18 15.26
CA GLU A 296 -12.73 8.56 15.23
C GLU A 296 -13.40 8.18 16.56
N GLY A 297 -12.90 8.66 17.68
CA GLY A 297 -13.54 8.44 18.97
C GLY A 297 -12.63 7.91 20.08
N ALA A 298 -13.22 7.50 21.20
CA ALA A 298 -12.49 6.91 22.31
C ALA A 298 -12.07 5.49 21.97
N LEU A 299 -10.77 5.24 22.10
CA LEU A 299 -10.19 3.92 21.92
C LEU A 299 -9.88 3.28 23.26
N TYR A 300 -10.05 1.96 23.32
CA TYR A 300 -9.76 1.16 24.50
C TYR A 300 -8.88 -0.01 24.11
N GLU A 301 -7.83 -0.24 24.87
CA GLU A 301 -6.97 -1.41 24.67
C GLU A 301 -7.38 -2.52 25.62
N LEU A 302 -7.76 -3.66 25.05
CA LEU A 302 -8.28 -4.82 25.76
C LEU A 302 -7.39 -6.04 25.49
N PRO A 303 -7.28 -7.00 26.44
CA PRO A 303 -6.76 -8.31 26.10
C PRO A 303 -7.66 -8.98 25.06
N LEU A 304 -7.06 -9.73 24.13
CA LEU A 304 -7.81 -10.45 23.08
C LEU A 304 -8.87 -11.38 23.67
N SER A 305 -8.64 -11.91 24.88
CA SER A 305 -9.58 -12.80 25.59
C SER A 305 -10.85 -12.13 26.08
N ALA A 306 -10.91 -10.79 26.13
CA ALA A 306 -12.05 -10.03 26.62
C ALA A 306 -13.09 -9.69 25.54
N VAL A 307 -12.74 -9.86 24.27
CA VAL A 307 -13.61 -9.59 23.13
C VAL A 307 -14.20 -10.87 22.61
N ASP A 308 -15.54 -10.90 22.48
CA ASP A 308 -16.24 -12.04 21.89
C ASP A 308 -16.08 -12.04 20.34
N PRO A 309 -16.03 -13.19 19.67
CA PRO A 309 -16.00 -13.29 18.20
C PRO A 309 -17.11 -12.52 17.48
N ASP A 310 -18.25 -12.30 18.14
CA ASP A 310 -19.39 -11.55 17.61
C ASP A 310 -19.26 -10.01 17.82
N GLU A 311 -18.01 -9.50 18.08
CA GLU A 311 -17.65 -8.11 18.23
C GLU A 311 -18.41 -7.37 19.37
N PHE A 312 -18.54 -7.99 20.53
CA PHE A 312 -19.02 -7.35 21.73
C PHE A 312 -18.14 -7.64 22.96
N ILE A 313 -18.28 -6.82 23.99
CA ILE A 313 -17.63 -6.99 25.29
C ILE A 313 -18.67 -7.02 26.40
N TRP A 314 -18.35 -7.73 27.49
CA TRP A 314 -19.13 -7.69 28.71
C TRP A 314 -18.52 -6.68 29.69
N VAL A 315 -19.34 -5.75 30.18
CA VAL A 315 -18.92 -4.77 31.20
C VAL A 315 -19.76 -4.96 32.46
N VAL A 316 -19.15 -4.64 33.59
CA VAL A 316 -19.84 -4.61 34.87
C VAL A 316 -20.24 -3.17 35.19
N THR A 317 -21.53 -2.92 35.39
CA THR A 317 -22.04 -1.59 35.74
C THR A 317 -21.80 -1.25 37.24
N ALA A 318 -21.96 0.03 37.62
CA ALA A 318 -21.89 0.44 39.01
C ALA A 318 -22.85 -0.29 39.95
N GLN A 319 -23.96 -0.86 39.40
CA GLN A 319 -24.93 -1.68 40.12
C GLN A 319 -24.53 -3.18 40.16
N GLN A 320 -23.28 -3.52 39.81
CA GLN A 320 -22.78 -4.89 39.75
C GLN A 320 -23.59 -5.80 38.82
N GLN A 321 -24.09 -5.27 37.72
CA GLN A 321 -24.83 -6.01 36.70
C GLN A 321 -24.00 -6.13 35.40
N LEU A 322 -24.13 -7.28 34.74
CA LEU A 322 -23.55 -7.48 33.43
C LEU A 322 -24.29 -6.72 32.34
N ARG A 323 -23.56 -6.00 31.51
CA ARG A 323 -24.06 -5.29 30.33
C ARG A 323 -23.21 -5.66 29.14
N GLN A 324 -23.85 -5.93 28.01
CA GLN A 324 -23.19 -6.15 26.73
C GLN A 324 -23.03 -4.82 25.99
N LEU A 325 -21.83 -4.53 25.48
CA LEU A 325 -21.54 -3.37 24.64
C LEU A 325 -20.98 -3.84 23.31
N ASN A 326 -21.53 -3.33 22.23
CA ASN A 326 -21.02 -3.58 20.90
C ASN A 326 -19.75 -2.77 20.68
N VAL A 327 -18.74 -3.41 20.12
CA VAL A 327 -17.45 -2.79 19.82
C VAL A 327 -17.14 -2.94 18.36
N ARG A 328 -16.36 -2.01 17.83
CA ARG A 328 -15.71 -2.15 16.53
C ARG A 328 -14.23 -2.43 16.77
N VAL A 329 -13.74 -3.54 16.29
CA VAL A 329 -12.31 -3.87 16.34
C VAL A 329 -11.56 -2.95 15.37
N ILE A 330 -10.61 -2.18 15.89
CA ILE A 330 -9.82 -1.22 15.11
C ILE A 330 -8.46 -1.83 14.74
N GLU A 331 -7.77 -2.42 15.70
CA GLU A 331 -6.45 -3.03 15.48
C GLU A 331 -6.29 -4.25 16.38
N VAL A 332 -5.77 -5.34 15.82
CA VAL A 332 -5.41 -6.55 16.58
C VAL A 332 -3.89 -6.61 16.71
N ARG A 333 -3.39 -6.69 17.95
CA ARG A 333 -1.99 -6.86 18.31
C ARG A 333 -1.73 -8.28 18.81
N ALA A 334 -0.48 -8.61 19.08
CA ALA A 334 -0.12 -9.98 19.50
C ALA A 334 -0.89 -10.46 20.75
N ASN A 335 -1.09 -9.60 21.76
CA ASN A 335 -1.73 -9.94 23.03
C ASN A 335 -2.91 -9.02 23.40
N SER A 336 -3.17 -7.99 22.62
CA SER A 336 -4.21 -6.99 22.89
C SER A 336 -4.98 -6.66 21.62
N VAL A 337 -6.13 -6.04 21.80
CA VAL A 337 -6.97 -5.53 20.72
C VAL A 337 -7.41 -4.11 21.07
N ILE A 338 -7.31 -3.21 20.10
CA ILE A 338 -7.83 -1.86 20.21
C ILE A 338 -9.23 -1.84 19.65
N VAL A 339 -10.16 -1.41 20.46
CA VAL A 339 -11.59 -1.31 20.10
C VAL A 339 -12.12 0.11 20.30
N SER A 340 -13.12 0.46 19.50
CA SER A 340 -13.95 1.65 19.68
C SER A 340 -15.36 1.22 20.09
N LEU A 341 -15.94 1.89 21.08
CA LEU A 341 -17.34 1.67 21.46
C LEU A 341 -18.26 2.41 20.49
N ILE A 342 -19.36 1.77 20.12
CA ILE A 342 -20.31 2.33 19.15
C ILE A 342 -21.22 3.35 19.82
N ASP A 343 -21.72 3.06 21.03
CA ASP A 343 -22.82 3.82 21.65
C ASP A 343 -22.38 4.78 22.76
N GLU A 344 -21.38 4.45 23.56
CA GLU A 344 -20.96 5.23 24.74
C GLU A 344 -19.44 5.33 24.81
N GLN A 345 -18.92 6.45 25.33
CA GLN A 345 -17.48 6.69 25.47
C GLN A 345 -17.11 7.10 26.91
N PRO A 346 -17.27 6.22 27.91
CA PRO A 346 -16.90 6.51 29.28
C PRO A 346 -15.39 6.62 29.45
N ALA A 347 -14.94 7.38 30.46
CA ALA A 347 -13.51 7.54 30.74
C ALA A 347 -12.84 6.24 31.21
N SER A 348 -13.58 5.37 31.92
CA SER A 348 -13.13 4.06 32.37
C SER A 348 -14.23 3.02 32.30
N LEU A 349 -13.85 1.77 32.10
CA LEU A 349 -14.74 0.61 31.98
C LEU A 349 -14.23 -0.55 32.81
N GLN A 350 -15.13 -1.26 33.51
CA GLN A 350 -14.85 -2.57 34.10
C GLN A 350 -15.26 -3.67 33.12
N VAL A 351 -14.28 -4.20 32.39
CA VAL A 351 -14.49 -5.21 31.33
C VAL A 351 -14.21 -6.59 31.87
N VAL A 352 -15.08 -7.53 31.57
CA VAL A 352 -14.89 -8.97 31.90
C VAL A 352 -13.75 -9.53 31.06
N ARG A 353 -12.74 -10.10 31.73
CA ARG A 353 -11.54 -10.63 31.06
C ARG A 353 -11.80 -11.92 30.26
N PHE A 354 -12.65 -12.79 30.78
CA PHE A 354 -12.97 -14.07 30.18
C PHE A 354 -14.49 -14.25 30.08
N PRO A 355 -15.14 -13.74 29.02
CA PRO A 355 -16.56 -13.88 28.84
C PRO A 355 -16.96 -15.33 28.66
N LEU A 356 -18.03 -15.74 29.33
CA LEU A 356 -18.61 -17.08 29.19
C LEU A 356 -19.89 -17.02 28.35
N ARG A 357 -20.14 -18.00 27.52
CA ARG A 357 -21.35 -18.10 26.69
C ARG A 357 -22.65 -18.16 27.52
N SER A 358 -22.57 -18.51 28.81
CA SER A 358 -23.70 -18.53 29.75
C SER A 358 -24.01 -17.18 30.39
N MET A 359 -23.25 -16.12 30.09
CA MET A 359 -23.51 -14.79 30.62
C MET A 359 -24.76 -14.19 30.02
N MET A 360 -25.57 -13.54 30.88
CA MET A 360 -26.81 -12.89 30.49
C MET A 360 -26.79 -11.43 30.95
N ALA A 361 -27.31 -10.54 30.13
CA ALA A 361 -27.44 -9.14 30.47
C ALA A 361 -28.34 -8.95 31.74
N LYS A 362 -28.03 -7.97 32.56
CA LYS A 362 -28.70 -7.62 33.84
C LYS A 362 -28.51 -8.64 34.97
N LYS A 363 -27.69 -9.70 34.78
CA LYS A 363 -27.36 -10.63 35.85
C LYS A 363 -26.41 -9.97 36.86
N HIS A 364 -26.71 -10.09 38.18
CA HIS A 364 -25.81 -9.64 39.22
C HIS A 364 -24.56 -10.52 39.31
N VAL A 365 -23.39 -9.89 39.41
CA VAL A 365 -22.09 -10.53 39.52
C VAL A 365 -21.26 -9.86 40.61
N ASN A 366 -20.32 -10.57 41.18
CA ASN A 366 -19.34 -10.01 42.09
C ASN A 366 -18.01 -9.77 41.30
N PRO A 367 -17.65 -8.51 41.01
CA PRO A 367 -16.44 -8.22 40.26
C PRO A 367 -15.21 -8.44 41.13
N VAL A 368 -14.27 -9.26 40.63
CA VAL A 368 -12.94 -9.46 41.19
C VAL A 368 -11.95 -8.76 40.28
N THR A 369 -11.36 -7.66 40.73
CA THR A 369 -10.42 -6.87 39.93
C THR A 369 -9.08 -7.58 39.86
N GLU A 370 -8.61 -7.88 38.65
CA GLU A 370 -7.24 -8.33 38.40
C GLU A 370 -6.39 -7.12 37.93
N ALA A 371 -5.15 -7.05 38.43
CA ALA A 371 -4.20 -6.06 37.93
C ALA A 371 -3.79 -6.40 36.48
N LEU A 372 -3.85 -5.43 35.58
CA LEU A 372 -3.35 -5.53 34.23
C LEU A 372 -1.82 -5.75 34.28
N GLN A 373 -1.37 -6.98 34.14
CA GLN A 373 0.00 -7.28 33.73
C GLN A 373 0.05 -7.22 32.19
N ILE A 374 0.07 -6.02 31.62
CA ILE A 374 0.58 -5.82 30.26
C ILE A 374 2.08 -6.02 30.39
N ALA A 375 2.57 -7.17 29.93
CA ALA A 375 4.00 -7.46 29.89
C ALA A 375 4.64 -6.50 28.88
N ASP A 376 5.14 -5.40 29.39
CA ASP A 376 6.09 -4.52 28.72
C ASP A 376 7.43 -5.31 28.64
N LYS A 377 7.58 -6.08 27.55
CA LYS A 377 8.85 -6.68 27.13
C LYS A 377 9.13 -6.23 25.71
N GLN A 378 9.42 -4.94 25.57
CA GLN A 378 10.29 -4.43 24.54
C GLN A 378 11.61 -4.04 25.20
N GLU A 379 12.43 -5.04 25.53
CA GLU A 379 13.88 -4.87 25.66
C GLU A 379 14.55 -6.23 25.46
N ALA A 380 15.54 -6.21 24.58
CA ALA A 380 16.49 -7.26 24.26
C ALA A 380 16.05 -8.40 23.31
N LEU A 381 16.26 -8.22 21.99
CA LEU A 381 17.30 -8.95 21.23
C LEU A 381 17.42 -8.33 19.84
#